data_d3a99cf3c9bb67a1149bf9ab4e7b3acd
#
_entry.id   d3a99cf3c9bb67a1149bf9ab4e7b3acd
#
_cell.length_a   1.000
_cell.length_b   1.000
_cell.length_c   1.000
_cell.angle_alpha   90.00
_cell.angle_beta   90.00
_cell.angle_gamma   90.00
#
_symmetry.space_group_name_H-M   'P 1'
#
loop_
_entity.id
_entity.type
_entity.pdbx_description
1 polymer ?
#
loop_
_entity_poly.entity_id
_entity_poly.type
_entity_poly.pdbx_seq_one_letter_code
_entity_poly.pdbx_strand_id
1 'polypeptide(L)'
;MTEDELIRGCIKEEASCQKEVFHRYAGRMLGVCNRYARNSADAEDILQDAFIKVFEKLHQFKFEGSFEGWIRRIMVNTALKKYSLRRYEKEVSGYEIRDRDESGIEPSAYAHL
;
A
#
# COMPACT_ATOMS: atom_id res chain seq x y z
N MET A 1 -23.24 11.54 0.96
CA MET A 1 -22.78 10.37 1.71
C MET A 1 -21.70 10.79 2.67
N THR A 2 -21.86 10.45 3.94
CA THR A 2 -20.85 10.79 4.93
C THR A 2 -19.66 9.85 4.77
N GLU A 3 -18.54 10.22 5.39
CA GLU A 3 -17.37 9.39 5.36
C GLU A 3 -17.64 8.02 5.99
N ASP A 4 -18.35 8.00 7.10
CA ASP A 4 -18.68 6.73 7.75
C ASP A 4 -19.54 5.85 6.85
N GLU A 5 -20.52 6.42 6.18
CA GLU A 5 -21.34 5.67 5.24
C GLU A 5 -20.50 5.10 4.12
N LEU A 6 -19.56 5.90 3.63
CA LEU A 6 -18.67 5.49 2.55
C LEU A 6 -17.80 4.32 2.99
N ILE A 7 -17.24 4.42 4.18
CA ILE A 7 -16.40 3.36 4.71
C ILE A 7 -17.21 2.07 4.87
N ARG A 8 -18.42 2.18 5.42
CA ARG A 8 -19.26 0.99 5.62
C ARG A 8 -19.64 0.36 4.31
N GLY A 9 -19.87 1.18 3.28
CA GLY A 9 -20.15 0.64 1.95
C GLY A 9 -18.96 -0.12 1.39
N CYS A 10 -17.75 0.40 1.62
CA CYS A 10 -16.55 -0.30 1.18
C CYS A 10 -16.38 -1.63 1.90
N ILE A 11 -16.72 -1.68 3.17
CA ILE A 11 -16.63 -2.93 3.93
C ILE A 11 -17.58 -3.97 3.34
N LYS A 12 -18.72 -3.51 2.85
CA LYS A 12 -19.68 -4.38 2.18
C LYS A 12 -19.27 -4.67 0.74
N GLU A 13 -18.10 -4.20 0.34
CA GLU A 13 -17.55 -4.42 -0.99
C GLU A 13 -18.40 -3.81 -2.10
N GLU A 14 -19.02 -2.69 -1.83
CA GLU A 14 -19.74 -1.93 -2.84
C GLU A 14 -18.75 -1.19 -3.71
N ALA A 15 -18.71 -1.53 -4.99
CA ALA A 15 -17.73 -1.01 -5.91
C ALA A 15 -17.79 0.52 -6.01
N SER A 16 -19.00 1.07 -5.97
CA SER A 16 -19.14 2.53 -6.07
C SER A 16 -18.50 3.23 -4.88
N CYS A 17 -18.59 2.63 -3.71
CA CYS A 17 -17.99 3.21 -2.52
C CYS A 17 -16.47 3.11 -2.56
N GLN A 18 -15.96 1.98 -3.03
CA GLN A 18 -14.52 1.82 -3.18
C GLN A 18 -13.95 2.82 -4.18
N LYS A 19 -14.66 3.01 -5.28
CA LYS A 19 -14.24 3.96 -6.29
C LYS A 19 -14.21 5.38 -5.71
N GLU A 20 -15.21 5.71 -4.91
CA GLU A 20 -15.28 7.04 -4.32
C GLU A 20 -14.15 7.28 -3.33
N VAL A 21 -13.82 6.28 -2.51
CA VAL A 21 -12.69 6.39 -1.58
C VAL A 21 -11.41 6.60 -2.36
N PHE A 22 -11.21 5.84 -3.41
CA PHE A 22 -10.01 6.01 -4.23
C PHE A 22 -9.95 7.43 -4.78
N HIS A 23 -11.05 7.92 -5.35
CA HIS A 23 -11.05 9.26 -5.93
C HIS A 23 -10.77 10.35 -4.91
N ARG A 24 -11.27 10.18 -3.68
CA ARG A 24 -11.09 11.22 -2.67
C ARG A 24 -9.66 11.30 -2.18
N TYR A 25 -8.98 10.16 -2.09
CA TYR A 25 -7.70 10.13 -1.40
C TYR A 25 -6.50 9.86 -2.29
N ALA A 26 -6.72 9.40 -3.51
CA ALA A 26 -5.59 8.99 -4.37
C ALA A 26 -4.59 10.09 -4.62
N GLY A 27 -5.08 11.31 -4.87
CA GLY A 27 -4.17 12.42 -5.16
C GLY A 27 -3.21 12.71 -4.03
N ARG A 28 -3.76 12.82 -2.81
CA ARG A 28 -2.92 13.10 -1.65
C ARG A 28 -2.03 11.93 -1.30
N MET A 29 -2.55 10.73 -1.47
CA MET A 29 -1.76 9.55 -1.16
C MET A 29 -0.67 9.31 -2.18
N LEU A 30 -0.89 9.70 -3.43
CA LEU A 30 0.18 9.65 -4.42
C LEU A 30 1.33 10.56 -4.00
N GLY A 31 1.02 11.72 -3.44
CA GLY A 31 2.04 12.59 -2.90
C GLY A 31 2.87 11.93 -1.81
N VAL A 32 2.20 11.16 -0.94
CA VAL A 32 2.91 10.41 0.08
C VAL A 32 3.82 9.36 -0.56
N CYS A 33 3.28 8.62 -1.52
CA CYS A 33 4.04 7.57 -2.19
C CYS A 33 5.26 8.11 -2.92
N ASN A 34 5.14 9.30 -3.51
CA ASN A 34 6.24 9.92 -4.23
C ASN A 34 7.47 10.18 -3.35
N ARG A 35 7.27 10.33 -2.06
CA ARG A 35 8.38 10.57 -1.14
C ARG A 35 9.29 9.36 -1.02
N TYR A 36 8.78 8.19 -1.32
CA TYR A 36 9.53 6.94 -1.17
C TYR A 36 9.89 6.32 -2.51
N ALA A 37 9.27 6.77 -3.57
CA ALA A 37 9.41 6.16 -4.88
C ALA A 37 10.62 6.72 -5.61
N ARG A 38 11.18 5.92 -6.51
CA ARG A 38 12.29 6.36 -7.35
C ARG A 38 11.81 7.16 -8.52
N ASN A 39 10.60 6.91 -8.96
CA ASN A 39 10.02 7.59 -10.12
C ASN A 39 8.51 7.49 -10.02
N SER A 40 7.82 8.10 -10.98
CA SER A 40 6.35 8.13 -10.92
C SER A 40 5.73 6.75 -11.09
N ALA A 41 6.36 5.88 -11.88
CA ALA A 41 5.83 4.53 -12.05
C ALA A 41 5.89 3.76 -10.73
N ASP A 42 6.99 3.91 -9.99
CA ASP A 42 7.11 3.34 -8.68
C ASP A 42 6.02 3.86 -7.74
N ALA A 43 5.81 5.17 -7.76
CA ALA A 43 4.82 5.78 -6.87
C ALA A 43 3.44 5.24 -7.14
N GLU A 44 3.08 5.09 -8.40
CA GLU A 44 1.77 4.55 -8.75
C GLU A 44 1.64 3.10 -8.36
N ASP A 45 2.72 2.35 -8.48
CA ASP A 45 2.73 0.96 -8.07
C ASP A 45 2.50 0.83 -6.56
N ILE A 46 3.17 1.66 -5.80
CA ILE A 46 2.97 1.69 -4.35
C ILE A 46 1.53 2.06 -4.03
N LEU A 47 1.01 3.06 -4.72
CA LEU A 47 -0.35 3.53 -4.48
C LEU A 47 -1.37 2.42 -4.71
N GLN A 48 -1.24 1.71 -5.82
CA GLN A 48 -2.17 0.65 -6.15
C GLN A 48 -2.11 -0.49 -5.14
N ASP A 49 -0.90 -0.93 -4.82
CA ASP A 49 -0.73 -1.98 -3.83
C ASP A 49 -1.29 -1.59 -2.49
N ALA A 50 -1.06 -0.35 -2.09
CA ALA A 50 -1.52 0.12 -0.80
C ALA A 50 -3.04 0.22 -0.76
N PHE A 51 -3.68 0.66 -1.84
CA PHE A 51 -5.14 0.73 -1.84
C PHE A 51 -5.77 -0.65 -1.82
N ILE A 52 -5.14 -1.64 -2.44
CA ILE A 52 -5.62 -3.01 -2.30
C ILE A 52 -5.63 -3.40 -0.82
N LYS A 53 -4.56 -3.07 -0.11
CA LYS A 53 -4.48 -3.36 1.31
C LYS A 53 -5.49 -2.56 2.12
N VAL A 54 -5.73 -1.31 1.73
CA VAL A 54 -6.74 -0.50 2.40
C VAL A 54 -8.08 -1.23 2.36
N PHE A 55 -8.50 -1.68 1.18
CA PHE A 55 -9.80 -2.31 1.07
C PHE A 55 -9.84 -3.67 1.74
N GLU A 56 -8.74 -4.40 1.72
CA GLU A 56 -8.68 -5.69 2.40
C GLU A 56 -8.78 -5.56 3.90
N LYS A 57 -8.21 -4.49 4.46
CA LYS A 57 -8.14 -4.32 5.90
C LYS A 57 -9.17 -3.37 6.45
N LEU A 58 -10.05 -2.87 5.62
CA LEU A 58 -10.98 -1.84 6.04
C LEU A 58 -11.89 -2.28 7.17
N HIS A 59 -12.21 -3.57 7.22
CA HIS A 59 -13.02 -4.10 8.30
C HIS A 59 -12.33 -3.97 9.65
N GLN A 60 -11.03 -3.69 9.67
CA GLN A 60 -10.28 -3.50 10.91
C GLN A 60 -10.25 -2.06 11.37
N PHE A 61 -10.74 -1.15 10.55
CA PHE A 61 -10.76 0.26 10.94
C PHE A 61 -11.82 0.46 12.00
N LYS A 62 -11.44 1.07 13.12
CA LYS A 62 -12.31 1.17 14.29
C LYS A 62 -13.10 2.45 14.36
N PHE A 63 -13.02 3.28 13.33
CA PHE A 63 -13.74 4.57 13.32
C PHE A 63 -13.27 5.49 14.44
N GLU A 64 -12.03 5.31 14.87
CA GLU A 64 -11.40 6.17 15.86
C GLU A 64 -10.27 6.90 15.15
N GLY A 65 -10.23 8.20 15.32
CA GLY A 65 -9.23 9.00 14.66
C GLY A 65 -9.50 9.18 13.18
N SER A 66 -8.49 9.65 12.49
CA SER A 66 -8.61 10.05 11.10
C SER A 66 -8.55 8.87 10.15
N PHE A 67 -9.55 8.77 9.29
CA PHE A 67 -9.52 7.77 8.22
C PHE A 67 -8.36 8.03 7.27
N GLU A 68 -8.13 9.29 6.94
CA GLU A 68 -7.00 9.64 6.08
C GLU A 68 -5.68 9.24 6.73
N GLY A 69 -5.55 9.42 8.03
CA GLY A 69 -4.34 9.00 8.74
C GLY A 69 -4.15 7.51 8.71
N TRP A 70 -5.26 6.77 8.81
CA TRP A 70 -5.22 5.32 8.76
C TRP A 70 -4.76 4.85 7.38
N ILE A 71 -5.31 5.46 6.31
CA ILE A 71 -4.90 5.15 4.95
C ILE A 71 -3.42 5.50 4.76
N ARG A 72 -3.00 6.68 5.24
CA ARG A 72 -1.62 7.11 5.08
C ARG A 72 -0.64 6.13 5.70
N ARG A 73 -0.98 5.58 6.85
CA ARG A 73 -0.11 4.61 7.48
C ARG A 73 0.08 3.40 6.59
N ILE A 74 -0.99 2.94 5.94
CA ILE A 74 -0.88 1.81 5.03
C ILE A 74 -0.01 2.16 3.84
N MET A 75 -0.13 3.40 3.33
CA MET A 75 0.71 3.86 2.23
C MET A 75 2.18 3.81 2.61
N VAL A 76 2.51 4.39 3.75
CA VAL A 76 3.90 4.44 4.20
C VAL A 76 4.44 3.05 4.42
N ASN A 77 3.68 2.20 5.10
CA ASN A 77 4.13 0.85 5.36
C ASN A 77 4.36 0.06 4.07
N THR A 78 3.48 0.23 3.11
CA THR A 78 3.62 -0.42 1.80
C THR A 78 4.87 0.06 1.10
N ALA A 79 5.09 1.38 1.11
CA ALA A 79 6.26 1.97 0.47
C ALA A 79 7.55 1.48 1.10
N LEU A 80 7.59 1.45 2.43
CA LEU A 80 8.79 1.02 3.12
C LEU A 80 9.12 -0.44 2.86
N LYS A 81 8.10 -1.28 2.78
CA LYS A 81 8.33 -2.68 2.48
C LYS A 81 8.88 -2.87 1.07
N LYS A 82 8.32 -2.14 0.11
CA LYS A 82 8.82 -2.21 -1.25
C LYS A 82 10.23 -1.68 -1.35
N TYR A 83 10.53 -0.62 -0.63
CA TYR A 83 11.88 -0.07 -0.62
C TYR A 83 12.86 -1.07 -0.04
N SER A 84 12.51 -1.70 1.06
CA SER A 84 13.37 -2.69 1.70
C SER A 84 13.63 -3.88 0.78
N LEU A 85 12.61 -4.33 0.09
CA LEU A 85 12.75 -5.45 -0.82
C LEU A 85 13.69 -5.09 -1.96
N ARG A 86 13.54 -3.90 -2.53
CA ARG A 86 14.41 -3.46 -3.61
C ARG A 86 15.85 -3.34 -3.16
N ARG A 87 16.05 -2.82 -1.95
CA ARG A 87 17.40 -2.73 -1.40
C ARG A 87 18.02 -4.10 -1.24
N TYR A 88 17.24 -5.02 -0.73
CA TYR A 88 17.72 -6.37 -0.54
C TYR A 88 18.12 -6.99 -1.89
N GLU A 89 17.27 -6.85 -2.89
CA GLU A 89 17.55 -7.39 -4.20
C GLU A 89 18.80 -6.79 -4.81
N LYS A 90 18.98 -5.51 -4.63
CA LYS A 90 20.16 -4.82 -5.15
C LYS A 90 21.43 -5.32 -4.47
N GLU A 91 21.37 -5.49 -3.17
CA GLU A 91 22.53 -5.95 -2.42
C GLU A 91 22.91 -7.37 -2.78
N VAL A 92 21.90 -8.21 -2.90
CA VAL A 92 22.14 -9.61 -3.23
C VAL A 92 22.70 -9.75 -4.63
N SER A 93 22.14 -9.02 -5.59
CA SER A 93 22.64 -9.14 -6.95
C SER A 93 24.03 -8.54 -7.09
N GLY A 94 24.44 -7.71 -6.14
CA GLY A 94 25.79 -7.20 -6.14
C GLY A 94 26.79 -8.22 -5.67
N TYR A 95 26.33 -9.27 -4.99
CA TYR A 95 27.20 -10.35 -4.53
C TYR A 95 27.07 -11.58 -5.39
N GLU A 96 25.97 -12.26 -5.25
CA GLU A 96 25.74 -13.54 -5.87
C GLU A 96 24.34 -13.60 -6.34
N ILE A 97 24.18 -13.67 -7.61
CA ILE A 97 22.84 -13.68 -8.16
C ILE A 97 22.04 -14.87 -7.72
N ARG A 98 22.68 -16.02 -7.66
CA ARG A 98 21.96 -17.23 -7.32
C ARG A 98 21.40 -17.19 -5.91
N ASP A 99 22.00 -16.44 -5.03
CA ASP A 99 21.50 -16.36 -3.66
C ASP A 99 20.12 -15.79 -3.62
N ARG A 100 19.83 -14.93 -4.57
CA ARG A 100 18.54 -14.29 -4.59
C ARG A 100 17.42 -15.28 -4.82
N ASP A 101 17.70 -16.30 -5.59
CA ASP A 101 16.66 -17.26 -5.94
C ASP A 101 16.18 -18.05 -4.76
N GLU A 102 17.09 -18.36 -3.88
CA GLU A 102 16.73 -19.19 -2.76
C GLU A 102 16.63 -18.41 -1.51
N SER A 103 16.63 -17.15 -1.64
CA SER A 103 16.62 -16.31 -0.47
C SER A 103 15.46 -16.62 0.44
N GLY A 104 14.42 -17.18 -0.09
CA GLY A 104 13.26 -17.41 0.74
C GLY A 104 12.61 -16.12 1.12
N ILE A 105 13.23 -15.07 0.78
CA ILE A 105 12.69 -13.75 1.06
C ILE A 105 11.95 -13.34 -0.16
N GLU A 106 11.14 -14.19 -0.57
CA GLU A 106 10.35 -13.88 -1.72
C GLU A 106 9.28 -12.90 -1.33
N PRO A 107 8.70 -12.31 -2.34
CA PRO A 107 7.69 -11.29 -2.11
C PRO A 107 6.56 -11.73 -1.20
N SER A 108 6.29 -13.02 -1.15
CA SER A 108 5.20 -13.48 -0.30
C SER A 108 5.46 -13.20 1.16
N ALA A 109 6.73 -13.24 1.59
CA ALA A 109 7.06 -12.94 2.96
C ALA A 109 6.73 -11.50 3.28
N TYR A 110 6.86 -10.63 2.31
CA TYR A 110 6.54 -9.22 2.50
C TYR A 110 5.05 -8.97 2.38
N ALA A 111 4.41 -9.74 1.58
CA ALA A 111 2.97 -9.56 1.39
C ALA A 111 2.20 -9.83 2.68
N HIS A 112 2.76 -10.62 3.56
CA HIS A 112 2.09 -10.96 4.80
C HIS A 112 2.38 -9.99 5.93
N LEU A 113 3.30 -9.10 5.71
CA LEU A 113 3.64 -8.12 6.71
C LEU A 113 2.75 -6.90 6.58
#